data_d6c04b995a5e6667dc5c971dbd896536
#
_entry.id   d6c04b995a5e6667dc5c971dbd896536
#
_cell.length_a   1.000
_cell.length_b   1.000
_cell.length_c   1.000
_cell.angle_alpha   90.00
_cell.angle_beta   90.00
_cell.angle_gamma   90.00
#
_symmetry.space_group_name_H-M   'P 1'
#
loop_
_entity.id
_entity.type
_entity.pdbx_description
1 polymer ?
#
loop_
_entity_poly.entity_id
_entity_poly.type
_entity_poly.pdbx_seq_one_letter_code
_entity_poly.pdbx_strand_id
1 'polypeptide(L)'
;MRSYSIIPKVYAIIPEIFNINELCKTIEVMLNHGVTFFQYRSKFKKNTQKNKEILCLLELIRSKKGLLIINDDVNLALATKADGVHLGENDISLSQARSILGVDSIIGISCYHSITRALKMQKQGADYVAFGSCFPTKTKLNAKIMDLKILENIGNINIPKVLIGGINLQNLYKLINYDFDCVAISQALFQSSNLIHDIDRFFLLLNNE
;
A
#
# COMPACT_ATOMS: atom_id res chain seq x y z
N MET A 1 -9.03 -10.38 -19.02
CA MET A 1 -9.30 -9.12 -18.27
C MET A 1 -9.29 -9.49 -16.81
N ARG A 2 -8.32 -9.00 -16.02
CA ARG A 2 -8.23 -9.32 -14.59
C ARG A 2 -9.31 -8.61 -13.82
N SER A 3 -9.97 -9.34 -12.95
CA SER A 3 -10.94 -8.83 -12.00
C SER A 3 -10.26 -8.32 -10.71
N TYR A 4 -9.17 -7.54 -10.81
CA TYR A 4 -8.74 -6.72 -9.69
C TYR A 4 -9.55 -5.42 -9.62
N SER A 5 -10.85 -5.57 -9.76
CA SER A 5 -11.76 -4.43 -9.72
C SER A 5 -11.92 -3.83 -8.32
N ILE A 6 -11.39 -4.46 -7.28
CA ILE A 6 -11.53 -3.96 -5.90
C ILE A 6 -10.25 -4.27 -5.14
N ILE A 7 -9.41 -3.27 -4.89
CA ILE A 7 -8.42 -3.36 -3.82
C ILE A 7 -9.11 -3.07 -2.48
N PRO A 8 -8.64 -3.68 -1.37
CA PRO A 8 -9.21 -3.42 -0.04
C PRO A 8 -9.13 -1.94 0.35
N LYS A 9 -10.10 -1.44 1.12
CA LYS A 9 -10.18 -0.04 1.57
C LYS A 9 -8.96 0.41 2.40
N VAL A 10 -8.31 -0.52 3.10
CA VAL A 10 -7.14 -0.26 3.94
C VAL A 10 -5.94 -1.04 3.45
N TYR A 11 -4.83 -0.34 3.21
CA TYR A 11 -3.53 -0.86 2.80
C TYR A 11 -2.51 -0.61 3.91
N ALA A 12 -2.15 -1.64 4.65
CA ALA A 12 -1.21 -1.54 5.76
C ALA A 12 0.24 -1.53 5.27
N ILE A 13 0.94 -0.42 5.45
CA ILE A 13 2.38 -0.30 5.11
C ILE A 13 3.20 -0.66 6.33
N ILE A 14 3.83 -1.84 6.31
CA ILE A 14 4.64 -2.36 7.40
C ILE A 14 5.87 -1.45 7.57
N PRO A 15 6.06 -0.83 8.76
CA PRO A 15 7.24 -0.01 9.03
C PRO A 15 8.47 -0.89 9.23
N GLU A 16 9.64 -0.26 9.34
CA GLU A 16 10.87 -0.94 9.76
C GLU A 16 10.71 -1.45 11.20
N ILE A 17 10.40 -2.73 11.38
CA ILE A 17 10.22 -3.37 12.68
C ILE A 17 11.33 -4.40 12.88
N PHE A 18 11.87 -4.47 14.09
CA PHE A 18 12.99 -5.35 14.40
C PHE A 18 12.57 -6.75 14.88
N ASN A 19 11.38 -6.88 15.49
CA ASN A 19 10.89 -8.15 16.04
C ASN A 19 9.81 -8.76 15.15
N ILE A 20 10.15 -9.84 14.43
CA ILE A 20 9.22 -10.52 13.52
C ILE A 20 8.04 -11.16 14.27
N ASN A 21 8.24 -11.67 15.49
CA ASN A 21 7.17 -12.31 16.23
C ASN A 21 6.08 -11.31 16.66
N GLU A 22 6.49 -10.09 17.07
CA GLU A 22 5.56 -9.01 17.37
C GLU A 22 4.82 -8.54 16.11
N LEU A 23 5.55 -8.44 15.00
CA LEU A 23 4.97 -8.10 13.71
C LEU A 23 3.90 -9.12 13.29
N CYS A 24 4.19 -10.42 13.40
CA CYS A 24 3.21 -11.47 13.05
C CYS A 24 1.96 -11.38 13.92
N LYS A 25 2.08 -11.17 15.24
CA LYS A 25 0.92 -10.97 16.11
C LYS A 25 0.08 -9.76 15.72
N THR A 26 0.74 -8.65 15.40
CA THR A 26 0.06 -7.43 14.96
C THR A 26 -0.69 -7.64 13.64
N ILE A 27 -0.05 -8.31 12.67
CA ILE A 27 -0.67 -8.63 11.38
C ILE A 27 -1.83 -9.61 11.55
N GLU A 28 -1.71 -10.60 12.44
CA GLU A 28 -2.80 -11.53 12.73
C GLU A 28 -4.05 -10.81 13.27
N VAL A 29 -3.87 -9.86 14.19
CA VAL A 29 -4.96 -8.99 14.66
C VAL A 29 -5.56 -8.21 13.50
N MET A 30 -4.73 -7.58 12.65
CA MET A 30 -5.20 -6.83 11.49
C MET A 30 -6.00 -7.69 10.52
N LEU A 31 -5.54 -8.91 10.22
CA LEU A 31 -6.21 -9.87 9.35
C LEU A 31 -7.58 -10.29 9.91
N ASN A 32 -7.65 -10.56 11.22
CA ASN A 32 -8.90 -10.93 11.88
C ASN A 32 -9.94 -9.80 11.90
N HIS A 33 -9.49 -8.55 11.73
CA HIS A 33 -10.33 -7.34 11.64
C HIS A 33 -10.44 -6.78 10.21
N GLY A 34 -10.18 -7.61 9.19
CA GLY A 34 -10.50 -7.28 7.79
C GLY A 34 -9.42 -6.53 7.02
N VAL A 35 -8.27 -6.20 7.61
CA VAL A 35 -7.13 -5.65 6.86
C VAL A 35 -6.43 -6.81 6.14
N THR A 36 -6.55 -6.84 4.81
CA THR A 36 -6.06 -7.95 3.97
C THR A 36 -5.04 -7.52 2.90
N PHE A 37 -4.65 -6.25 2.87
CA PHE A 37 -3.70 -5.73 1.90
C PHE A 37 -2.51 -5.10 2.62
N PHE A 38 -1.31 -5.65 2.40
CA PHE A 38 -0.11 -5.30 3.13
C PHE A 38 1.03 -4.95 2.18
N GLN A 39 1.92 -4.03 2.61
CA GLN A 39 3.19 -3.77 1.94
C GLN A 39 4.35 -4.01 2.89
N TYR A 40 5.28 -4.87 2.49
CA TYR A 40 6.56 -5.03 3.17
C TYR A 40 7.53 -3.96 2.69
N ARG A 41 7.95 -3.08 3.59
CA ARG A 41 8.88 -2.00 3.31
C ARG A 41 10.01 -2.00 4.33
N SER A 42 11.20 -2.47 3.90
CA SER A 42 12.42 -2.47 4.71
C SER A 42 13.60 -1.94 3.90
N LYS A 43 14.26 -0.90 4.39
CA LYS A 43 15.38 -0.25 3.73
C LYS A 43 16.74 -0.67 4.28
N PHE A 44 16.79 -1.08 5.55
CA PHE A 44 18.06 -1.27 6.28
C PHE A 44 18.42 -2.74 6.50
N LYS A 45 17.50 -3.68 6.35
CA LYS A 45 17.74 -5.11 6.56
C LYS A 45 18.48 -5.75 5.39
N LYS A 46 19.32 -6.76 5.68
CA LYS A 46 19.97 -7.60 4.67
C LYS A 46 18.94 -8.46 3.92
N ASN A 47 19.20 -8.79 2.66
CA ASN A 47 18.28 -9.57 1.83
C ASN A 47 17.94 -10.95 2.42
N THR A 48 18.90 -11.63 3.06
CA THR A 48 18.65 -12.91 3.74
C THR A 48 17.64 -12.81 4.88
N GLN A 49 17.65 -11.70 5.63
CA GLN A 49 16.69 -11.43 6.69
C GLN A 49 15.32 -11.07 6.10
N LYS A 50 15.29 -10.20 5.06
CA LYS A 50 14.05 -9.83 4.34
C LYS A 50 13.35 -11.07 3.82
N ASN A 51 14.07 -12.00 3.15
CA ASN A 51 13.50 -13.23 2.61
C ASN A 51 12.80 -14.06 3.69
N LYS A 52 13.45 -14.28 4.84
CA LYS A 52 12.87 -15.05 5.95
C LYS A 52 11.60 -14.40 6.51
N GLU A 53 11.63 -13.09 6.72
CA GLU A 53 10.48 -12.33 7.21
C GLU A 53 9.31 -12.37 6.21
N ILE A 54 9.59 -12.14 4.92
CA ILE A 54 8.56 -12.14 3.88
C ILE A 54 7.91 -13.52 3.76
N LEU A 55 8.66 -14.62 3.80
CA LEU A 55 8.10 -15.96 3.71
C LEU A 55 7.17 -16.26 4.90
N CYS A 56 7.57 -15.89 6.12
CA CYS A 56 6.71 -16.00 7.30
C CYS A 56 5.43 -15.17 7.17
N LEU A 57 5.54 -13.92 6.70
CA LEU A 57 4.39 -13.04 6.50
C LEU A 57 3.46 -13.52 5.37
N LEU A 58 4.00 -14.06 4.29
CA LEU A 58 3.20 -14.61 3.19
C LEU A 58 2.35 -15.79 3.66
N GLU A 59 2.90 -16.70 4.45
CA GLU A 59 2.15 -17.82 5.00
C GLU A 59 0.96 -17.33 5.85
N LEU A 60 1.23 -16.41 6.77
CA LEU A 60 0.21 -15.83 7.64
C LEU A 60 -0.85 -15.06 6.85
N ILE A 61 -0.45 -14.15 5.97
CA ILE A 61 -1.36 -13.26 5.23
C ILE A 61 -2.24 -14.08 4.28
N ARG A 62 -1.66 -15.05 3.57
CA ARG A 62 -2.39 -15.93 2.63
C ARG A 62 -3.36 -16.87 3.33
N SER A 63 -3.12 -17.26 4.59
CA SER A 63 -4.07 -18.06 5.38
C SER A 63 -5.43 -17.40 5.51
N LYS A 64 -5.47 -16.07 5.42
CA LYS A 64 -6.70 -15.24 5.47
C LYS A 64 -7.03 -14.60 4.12
N LYS A 65 -6.50 -15.14 3.00
CA LYS A 65 -6.71 -14.63 1.63
C LYS A 65 -6.23 -13.18 1.43
N GLY A 66 -5.28 -12.73 2.24
CA GLY A 66 -4.65 -11.41 2.11
C GLY A 66 -3.55 -11.40 1.06
N LEU A 67 -3.08 -10.21 0.72
CA LEU A 67 -2.06 -9.93 -0.29
C LEU A 67 -0.88 -9.20 0.32
N LEU A 68 0.33 -9.58 -0.08
CA LEU A 68 1.58 -8.94 0.33
C LEU A 68 2.33 -8.36 -0.88
N ILE A 69 2.51 -7.06 -0.89
CA ILE A 69 3.24 -6.29 -1.90
C ILE A 69 4.63 -5.96 -1.38
N ILE A 70 5.65 -6.10 -2.22
CA ILE A 70 7.02 -5.71 -1.88
C ILE A 70 7.27 -4.27 -2.34
N ASN A 71 7.88 -3.45 -1.48
CA ASN A 71 8.25 -2.09 -1.84
C ASN A 71 9.56 -2.07 -2.66
N ASP A 72 9.57 -1.42 -3.82
CA ASP A 72 10.69 -1.12 -4.73
C ASP A 72 11.40 -2.35 -5.35
N ASP A 73 11.57 -3.46 -4.64
CA ASP A 73 12.45 -4.58 -5.01
C ASP A 73 11.72 -5.69 -5.77
N VAL A 74 11.77 -5.62 -7.09
CA VAL A 74 11.15 -6.60 -8.00
C VAL A 74 11.80 -7.99 -7.89
N ASN A 75 13.13 -8.05 -7.71
CA ASN A 75 13.82 -9.33 -7.58
C ASN A 75 13.44 -10.04 -6.28
N LEU A 76 13.27 -9.28 -5.20
CA LEU A 76 12.80 -9.80 -3.92
C LEU A 76 11.35 -10.30 -4.03
N ALA A 77 10.49 -9.58 -4.73
CA ALA A 77 9.11 -10.01 -4.99
C ALA A 77 9.07 -11.32 -5.78
N LEU A 78 9.90 -11.45 -6.82
CA LEU A 78 10.04 -12.68 -7.61
C LEU A 78 10.55 -13.85 -6.76
N ALA A 79 11.64 -13.64 -6.02
CA ALA A 79 12.30 -14.68 -5.22
C ALA A 79 11.40 -15.23 -4.11
N THR A 80 10.58 -14.37 -3.49
CA THR A 80 9.66 -14.74 -2.43
C THR A 80 8.28 -15.16 -2.93
N LYS A 81 8.01 -14.99 -4.23
CA LYS A 81 6.69 -15.19 -4.83
C LYS A 81 5.61 -14.33 -4.13
N ALA A 82 5.97 -13.11 -3.74
CA ALA A 82 5.00 -12.15 -3.21
C ALA A 82 3.93 -11.82 -4.27
N ASP A 83 2.80 -11.25 -3.83
CA ASP A 83 1.65 -11.02 -4.71
C ASP A 83 1.86 -9.86 -5.68
N GLY A 84 2.92 -9.05 -5.46
CA GLY A 84 3.29 -7.98 -6.36
C GLY A 84 4.35 -7.03 -5.80
N VAL A 85 4.47 -5.88 -6.47
CA VAL A 85 5.45 -4.83 -6.14
C VAL A 85 4.81 -3.44 -6.21
N HIS A 86 5.29 -2.53 -5.37
CA HIS A 86 4.98 -1.10 -5.45
C HIS A 86 6.24 -0.31 -5.82
N LEU A 87 6.18 0.46 -6.92
CA LEU A 87 7.32 1.14 -7.52
C LEU A 87 7.19 2.67 -7.45
N GLY A 88 8.28 3.33 -7.16
CA GLY A 88 8.44 4.78 -7.22
C GLY A 88 8.94 5.28 -8.58
N GLU A 89 9.40 6.53 -8.60
CA GLU A 89 9.89 7.18 -9.81
C GLU A 89 11.30 6.73 -10.23
N ASN A 90 12.13 6.40 -9.24
CA ASN A 90 13.54 6.04 -9.45
C ASN A 90 13.75 4.52 -9.51
N ASP A 91 12.69 3.74 -9.43
CA ASP A 91 12.74 2.28 -9.54
C ASP A 91 12.70 1.85 -11.01
N ILE A 92 12.81 0.56 -11.28
CA ILE A 92 12.68 0.04 -12.63
C ILE A 92 11.29 0.38 -13.21
N SER A 93 11.20 0.44 -14.53
CA SER A 93 9.94 0.77 -15.20
C SER A 93 8.86 -0.29 -14.97
N LEU A 94 7.59 0.13 -15.04
CA LEU A 94 6.44 -0.78 -14.99
C LEU A 94 6.56 -1.93 -16.00
N SER A 95 7.00 -1.65 -17.23
CA SER A 95 7.15 -2.66 -18.27
C SER A 95 8.24 -3.68 -17.95
N GLN A 96 9.38 -3.26 -17.39
CA GLN A 96 10.43 -4.17 -16.91
C GLN A 96 9.96 -5.02 -15.74
N ALA A 97 9.28 -4.42 -14.75
CA ALA A 97 8.71 -5.16 -13.64
C ALA A 97 7.69 -6.19 -14.11
N ARG A 98 6.83 -5.83 -15.07
CA ARG A 98 5.84 -6.74 -15.66
C ARG A 98 6.50 -7.89 -16.42
N SER A 99 7.59 -7.64 -17.14
CA SER A 99 8.35 -8.69 -17.83
C SER A 99 8.98 -9.68 -16.84
N ILE A 100 9.43 -9.23 -15.68
CA ILE A 100 10.07 -10.06 -14.66
C ILE A 100 9.04 -10.85 -13.85
N LEU A 101 7.98 -10.20 -13.39
CA LEU A 101 7.00 -10.79 -12.46
C LEU A 101 5.85 -11.53 -13.16
N GLY A 102 5.69 -11.31 -14.46
CA GLY A 102 4.59 -11.88 -15.23
C GLY A 102 3.29 -11.11 -15.10
N VAL A 103 2.31 -11.58 -15.87
CA VAL A 103 1.01 -10.90 -15.99
C VAL A 103 0.16 -10.99 -14.72
N ASP A 104 0.39 -11.96 -13.82
CA ASP A 104 -0.43 -12.20 -12.62
C ASP A 104 -0.01 -11.40 -11.38
N SER A 105 1.13 -10.77 -11.39
CA SER A 105 1.58 -9.97 -10.27
C SER A 105 0.92 -8.60 -10.22
N ILE A 106 0.64 -8.10 -9.03
CA ILE A 106 0.10 -6.76 -8.81
C ILE A 106 1.24 -5.75 -8.88
N ILE A 107 1.15 -4.74 -9.75
CA ILE A 107 2.14 -3.67 -9.84
C ILE A 107 1.47 -2.33 -9.57
N GLY A 108 1.74 -1.78 -8.39
CA GLY A 108 1.31 -0.44 -8.00
C GLY A 108 2.38 0.61 -8.29
N ILE A 109 1.96 1.83 -8.62
CA ILE A 109 2.88 2.92 -8.97
C ILE A 109 2.62 4.16 -8.12
N SER A 110 3.67 4.70 -7.51
CA SER A 110 3.65 6.03 -6.89
C SER A 110 3.54 7.12 -7.96
N CYS A 111 2.48 7.91 -7.90
CA CYS A 111 2.25 9.05 -8.79
C CYS A 111 2.43 10.40 -8.09
N TYR A 112 2.71 10.38 -6.78
CA TYR A 112 2.91 11.58 -5.97
C TYR A 112 1.71 12.53 -6.07
N HIS A 113 1.85 13.66 -6.78
CA HIS A 113 0.81 14.65 -7.04
C HIS A 113 0.57 14.83 -8.56
N SER A 114 1.00 13.86 -9.39
CA SER A 114 0.94 13.97 -10.85
C SER A 114 -0.17 13.11 -11.47
N ILE A 115 -1.27 13.75 -11.86
CA ILE A 115 -2.36 13.12 -12.60
C ILE A 115 -1.86 12.61 -13.97
N THR A 116 -1.02 13.39 -14.65
CA THR A 116 -0.43 13.00 -15.94
C THR A 116 0.36 11.69 -15.82
N ARG A 117 1.14 11.55 -14.72
CA ARG A 117 1.85 10.30 -14.44
C ARG A 117 0.87 9.15 -14.19
N ALA A 118 -0.18 9.36 -13.43
CA ALA A 118 -1.17 8.33 -13.13
C ALA A 118 -1.87 7.83 -14.41
N LEU A 119 -2.31 8.75 -15.28
CA LEU A 119 -2.92 8.41 -16.57
C LEU A 119 -1.93 7.66 -17.49
N LYS A 120 -0.66 8.05 -17.48
CA LYS A 120 0.39 7.33 -18.24
C LYS A 120 0.57 5.90 -17.69
N MET A 121 0.64 5.73 -16.39
CA MET A 121 0.82 4.41 -15.75
C MET A 121 -0.39 3.52 -15.95
N GLN A 122 -1.61 4.06 -15.87
CA GLN A 122 -2.84 3.35 -16.25
C GLN A 122 -2.76 2.80 -17.68
N LYS A 123 -2.38 3.65 -18.65
CA LYS A 123 -2.22 3.21 -20.06
C LYS A 123 -1.16 2.14 -20.25
N GLN A 124 -0.13 2.11 -19.40
CA GLN A 124 0.93 1.11 -19.40
C GLN A 124 0.58 -0.18 -18.66
N GLY A 125 -0.61 -0.26 -18.03
CA GLY A 125 -1.08 -1.46 -17.36
C GLY A 125 -0.68 -1.57 -15.89
N ALA A 126 -0.57 -0.46 -15.16
CA ALA A 126 -0.50 -0.47 -13.71
C ALA A 126 -1.80 -1.03 -13.12
N ASP A 127 -1.70 -1.80 -12.04
CA ASP A 127 -2.86 -2.39 -11.37
C ASP A 127 -3.49 -1.38 -10.37
N TYR A 128 -2.72 -0.45 -9.83
CA TYR A 128 -3.20 0.69 -9.07
C TYR A 128 -2.19 1.84 -9.07
N VAL A 129 -2.64 3.04 -8.76
CA VAL A 129 -1.82 4.23 -8.60
C VAL A 129 -1.96 4.81 -7.19
N ALA A 130 -0.86 5.39 -6.66
CA ALA A 130 -0.86 5.99 -5.33
C ALA A 130 -0.54 7.48 -5.40
N PHE A 131 -1.37 8.29 -4.72
CA PHE A 131 -1.23 9.73 -4.57
C PHE A 131 -0.84 10.11 -3.14
N GLY A 132 0.10 11.01 -3.00
CA GLY A 132 0.59 11.51 -1.72
C GLY A 132 1.92 12.27 -1.83
N SER A 133 2.39 12.83 -0.75
CA SER A 133 1.91 12.65 0.63
C SER A 133 0.70 13.55 0.92
N CYS A 134 -0.42 12.96 1.42
CA CYS A 134 -1.61 13.77 1.76
C CYS A 134 -1.37 14.68 2.97
N PHE A 135 -0.61 14.19 3.95
CA PHE A 135 -0.30 14.89 5.20
C PHE A 135 1.17 14.71 5.58
N PRO A 136 1.70 15.51 6.54
CA PRO A 136 3.05 15.32 7.08
C PRO A 136 3.25 13.90 7.60
N THR A 137 4.42 13.31 7.33
CA THR A 137 4.73 11.93 7.73
C THR A 137 6.16 11.80 8.22
N LYS A 138 6.37 10.95 9.22
CA LYS A 138 7.70 10.59 9.73
C LYS A 138 8.35 9.43 8.95
N THR A 139 7.57 8.71 8.14
CA THR A 139 8.05 7.52 7.40
C THR A 139 8.93 7.90 6.20
N LYS A 140 8.70 9.06 5.58
CA LYS A 140 9.47 9.61 4.46
C LYS A 140 9.65 11.12 4.69
N LEU A 141 10.69 11.49 5.43
CA LEU A 141 10.93 12.87 5.91
C LEU A 141 10.95 13.94 4.80
N ASN A 142 11.37 13.58 3.59
CA ASN A 142 11.46 14.49 2.44
C ASN A 142 10.22 14.41 1.52
N ALA A 143 9.13 13.79 1.96
CA ALA A 143 7.93 13.72 1.15
C ALA A 143 7.28 15.12 1.04
N LYS A 144 7.14 15.62 -0.18
CA LYS A 144 6.36 16.84 -0.43
C LYS A 144 4.89 16.55 -0.15
N ILE A 145 4.27 17.41 0.66
CA ILE A 145 2.82 17.34 0.89
C ILE A 145 2.13 17.85 -0.37
N MET A 146 1.16 17.10 -0.87
CA MET A 146 0.38 17.49 -2.03
C MET A 146 -0.75 18.44 -1.62
N ASP A 147 -1.16 19.31 -2.54
CA ASP A 147 -2.44 20.02 -2.41
C ASP A 147 -3.58 19.04 -2.65
N LEU A 148 -4.46 18.86 -1.67
CA LEU A 148 -5.59 17.93 -1.77
C LEU A 148 -6.56 18.28 -2.90
N LYS A 149 -6.60 19.51 -3.38
CA LYS A 149 -7.41 19.94 -4.54
C LYS A 149 -7.06 19.16 -5.81
N ILE A 150 -5.87 18.59 -5.90
CA ILE A 150 -5.49 17.70 -7.02
C ILE A 150 -6.47 16.52 -7.12
N LEU A 151 -6.99 16.03 -6.01
CA LEU A 151 -7.91 14.90 -5.96
C LEU A 151 -9.28 15.19 -6.61
N GLU A 152 -9.65 16.45 -6.83
CA GLU A 152 -10.85 16.84 -7.56
C GLU A 152 -10.77 16.45 -9.06
N ASN A 153 -9.56 16.21 -9.56
CA ASN A 153 -9.29 15.98 -10.99
C ASN A 153 -8.85 14.55 -11.32
N ILE A 154 -8.98 13.59 -10.40
CA ILE A 154 -8.55 12.19 -10.60
C ILE A 154 -9.65 11.28 -11.18
N GLY A 155 -10.87 11.79 -11.45
CA GLY A 155 -12.01 11.03 -11.94
C GLY A 155 -11.80 10.31 -13.29
N ASN A 156 -10.85 10.75 -14.12
CA ASN A 156 -10.49 10.08 -15.38
C ASN A 156 -9.54 8.87 -15.19
N ILE A 157 -9.17 8.56 -13.95
CA ILE A 157 -8.34 7.40 -13.62
C ILE A 157 -9.27 6.24 -13.31
N ASN A 158 -9.28 5.22 -14.17
CA ASN A 158 -10.19 4.07 -14.13
C ASN A 158 -9.59 2.83 -13.45
N ILE A 159 -8.39 2.93 -12.88
CA ILE A 159 -7.77 1.91 -12.03
C ILE A 159 -7.79 2.38 -10.58
N PRO A 160 -7.69 1.46 -9.62
CA PRO A 160 -7.73 1.81 -8.20
C PRO A 160 -6.77 2.93 -7.81
N LYS A 161 -7.27 3.89 -7.06
CA LYS A 161 -6.57 5.08 -6.55
C LYS A 161 -6.32 4.93 -5.05
N VAL A 162 -5.06 4.89 -4.67
CA VAL A 162 -4.62 4.79 -3.26
C VAL A 162 -4.16 6.15 -2.77
N LEU A 163 -4.68 6.61 -1.65
CA LEU A 163 -4.16 7.80 -0.97
C LEU A 163 -3.18 7.41 0.12
N ILE A 164 -2.05 8.10 0.19
CA ILE A 164 -0.96 7.76 1.13
C ILE A 164 -0.32 9.01 1.74
N GLY A 165 0.26 8.84 2.94
CA GLY A 165 1.10 9.82 3.61
C GLY A 165 0.39 10.51 4.78
N GLY A 166 0.83 10.16 6.00
CA GLY A 166 0.40 10.77 7.25
C GLY A 166 -1.08 10.60 7.60
N ILE A 167 -1.79 9.69 6.93
CA ILE A 167 -3.22 9.43 7.15
C ILE A 167 -3.43 8.77 8.51
N ASN A 168 -4.39 9.30 9.27
CA ASN A 168 -4.82 8.81 10.58
C ASN A 168 -6.30 9.16 10.82
N LEU A 169 -6.88 8.69 11.93
CA LEU A 169 -8.29 8.92 12.26
C LEU A 169 -8.65 10.40 12.45
N GLN A 170 -7.67 11.25 12.85
CA GLN A 170 -7.90 12.69 13.07
C GLN A 170 -7.93 13.50 11.76
N ASN A 171 -7.45 12.94 10.64
CA ASN A 171 -7.38 13.68 9.38
C ASN A 171 -8.07 12.98 8.19
N LEU A 172 -8.49 11.72 8.34
CA LEU A 172 -9.17 10.95 7.29
C LEU A 172 -10.44 11.64 6.77
N TYR A 173 -11.19 12.34 7.64
CA TYR A 173 -12.40 13.07 7.26
C TYR A 173 -12.17 14.12 6.15
N LYS A 174 -10.93 14.60 5.98
CA LYS A 174 -10.57 15.53 4.90
C LYS A 174 -10.48 14.86 3.54
N LEU A 175 -10.45 13.55 3.49
CA LEU A 175 -10.27 12.75 2.27
C LEU A 175 -11.57 12.09 1.80
N ILE A 176 -12.52 11.81 2.69
CA ILE A 176 -13.71 10.97 2.41
C ILE A 176 -14.62 11.51 1.29
N ASN A 177 -14.53 12.80 0.96
CA ASN A 177 -15.31 13.41 -0.12
C ASN A 177 -14.62 13.35 -1.50
N TYR A 178 -13.41 12.80 -1.59
CA TYR A 178 -12.72 12.63 -2.86
C TYR A 178 -12.93 11.21 -3.42
N ASP A 179 -12.80 11.09 -4.74
CA ASP A 179 -12.92 9.81 -5.44
C ASP A 179 -11.62 8.98 -5.31
N PHE A 180 -11.57 8.11 -4.31
CA PHE A 180 -10.48 7.15 -4.11
C PHE A 180 -11.01 5.78 -3.66
N ASP A 181 -10.19 4.74 -3.82
CA ASP A 181 -10.58 3.36 -3.53
C ASP A 181 -9.97 2.83 -2.22
N CYS A 182 -8.79 3.33 -1.83
CA CYS A 182 -8.01 2.79 -0.72
C CYS A 182 -7.17 3.87 -0.02
N VAL A 183 -6.95 3.70 1.28
CA VAL A 183 -5.98 4.49 2.05
C VAL A 183 -4.82 3.63 2.53
N ALA A 184 -3.58 4.09 2.27
CA ALA A 184 -2.37 3.43 2.75
C ALA A 184 -1.92 4.03 4.07
N ILE A 185 -1.88 3.21 5.11
CA ILE A 185 -1.66 3.60 6.50
C ILE A 185 -0.46 2.83 7.06
N SER A 186 0.44 3.51 7.75
CA SER A 186 1.57 2.90 8.43
C SER A 186 1.50 3.16 9.94
N GLN A 187 2.03 4.28 10.42
CA GLN A 187 2.17 4.57 11.85
C GLN A 187 0.84 4.50 12.62
N ALA A 188 -0.24 5.00 12.06
CA ALA A 188 -1.54 5.02 12.73
C ALA A 188 -2.10 3.61 13.02
N LEU A 189 -1.63 2.58 12.30
CA LEU A 189 -1.94 1.17 12.61
C LEU A 189 -0.87 0.54 13.52
N PHE A 190 0.41 0.62 13.12
CA PHE A 190 1.49 -0.13 13.78
C PHE A 190 1.97 0.48 15.10
N GLN A 191 1.60 1.73 15.40
CA GLN A 191 1.89 2.41 16.67
C GLN A 191 0.61 2.74 17.45
N SER A 192 -0.52 2.13 17.08
CA SER A 192 -1.78 2.29 17.80
C SER A 192 -1.69 1.68 19.18
N SER A 193 -2.21 2.38 20.18
CA SER A 193 -2.41 1.85 21.54
C SER A 193 -3.67 1.00 21.66
N ASN A 194 -4.60 1.09 20.70
CA ASN A 194 -5.82 0.30 20.61
C ASN A 194 -6.11 -0.08 19.16
N LEU A 195 -5.33 -1.02 18.62
CA LEU A 195 -5.32 -1.38 17.20
C LEU A 195 -6.69 -1.81 16.68
N ILE A 196 -7.40 -2.64 17.44
CA ILE A 196 -8.74 -3.14 17.06
C ILE A 196 -9.71 -1.97 16.87
N HIS A 197 -9.81 -1.12 17.89
CA HIS A 197 -10.66 0.06 17.82
C HIS A 197 -10.33 0.96 16.62
N ASP A 198 -9.04 1.19 16.38
CA ASP A 198 -8.61 2.07 15.29
C ASP A 198 -8.94 1.47 13.91
N ILE A 199 -8.77 0.14 13.73
CA ILE A 199 -9.16 -0.54 12.49
C ILE A 199 -10.67 -0.41 12.26
N ASP A 200 -11.49 -0.71 13.27
CA ASP A 200 -12.95 -0.63 13.17
C ASP A 200 -13.39 0.81 12.83
N ARG A 201 -12.74 1.83 13.42
CA ARG A 201 -12.99 3.23 13.11
C ARG A 201 -12.57 3.62 11.69
N PHE A 202 -11.44 3.10 11.18
CA PHE A 202 -11.05 3.31 9.79
C PHE A 202 -12.10 2.73 8.83
N PHE A 203 -12.54 1.50 9.04
CA PHE A 203 -13.56 0.88 8.19
C PHE A 203 -14.91 1.59 8.29
N LEU A 204 -15.31 2.02 9.47
CA LEU A 204 -16.54 2.79 9.65
C LEU A 204 -16.49 4.09 8.83
N LEU A 205 -15.40 4.85 8.90
CA LEU A 205 -15.25 6.10 8.17
C LEU A 205 -15.12 5.91 6.65
N LEU A 206 -14.52 4.80 6.19
CA LEU A 206 -14.31 4.51 4.76
C LEU A 206 -15.52 3.85 4.10
N ASN A 207 -16.46 3.29 4.87
CA ASN A 207 -17.67 2.64 4.36
C ASN A 207 -18.92 3.52 4.54
N ASN A 208 -18.80 4.65 5.23
CA ASN A 208 -19.90 5.62 5.29
C ASN A 208 -19.97 6.37 3.94
N GLU A 209 -20.78 5.85 3.03
CA GLU A 209 -21.38 6.56 1.93
C GLU A 209 -22.57 7.39 2.44
#